data_89ba0d55acb235e9f223f20c11215cc4
#
_entry.id   89ba0d55acb235e9f223f20c11215cc4
#
_cell.length_a   1.000
_cell.length_b   1.000
_cell.length_c   1.000
_cell.angle_alpha   90.00
_cell.angle_beta   90.00
_cell.angle_gamma   90.00
#
_symmetry.space_group_name_H-M   'P 1'
#
loop_
_entity.id
_entity.type
_entity.pdbx_description
1 polymer ?
#
loop_
_entity_poly.entity_id
_entity_poly.type
_entity_poly.pdbx_seq_one_letter_code
_entity_poly.pdbx_strand_id
1 'polypeptide(L)'
;MTEQTRCSECLNSQIKLSDKNEMTDKEKILDQTHNGLTVFIHYIGESCQRKIFKNPYRDDRNPSCHLYRHKGVYVIHDFGCSDFHGDCFWFVGWLNNLNVRTQFRNILEIIDKDLNLGVLSNSNGKRREIVHPTVQNASEAKEMPQNKRFYVK
;
A
#
# COMPACT_ATOMS: atom_id res chain seq x y z
N MET A 1 -29.56 -6.95 -67.48
CA MET A 1 -30.03 -5.76 -66.83
C MET A 1 -30.18 -6.13 -65.35
N THR A 2 -29.28 -6.13 -64.64
CA THR A 2 -28.35 -5.34 -63.84
C THR A 2 -29.04 -4.34 -62.96
N GLU A 3 -29.16 -4.62 -61.69
CA GLU A 3 -29.10 -3.59 -60.66
C GLU A 3 -28.42 -4.07 -59.43
N GLN A 4 -27.29 -3.46 -59.25
CA GLN A 4 -26.48 -3.48 -58.06
C GLN A 4 -27.20 -2.76 -56.96
N THR A 5 -27.47 -3.46 -55.87
CA THR A 5 -27.79 -2.77 -54.65
C THR A 5 -26.54 -2.83 -53.75
N ARG A 6 -25.87 -1.74 -53.69
CA ARG A 6 -24.80 -1.46 -52.74
C ARG A 6 -25.35 -1.47 -51.33
N CYS A 7 -24.95 -2.44 -50.54
CA CYS A 7 -25.04 -2.34 -49.09
C CYS A 7 -23.86 -1.48 -48.61
N SER A 8 -24.11 -0.21 -48.40
CA SER A 8 -23.21 0.76 -47.80
C SER A 8 -23.51 0.99 -46.30
N GLU A 9 -23.69 -0.09 -45.55
CA GLU A 9 -23.96 0.04 -44.10
C GLU A 9 -23.14 -0.93 -43.23
N CYS A 10 -21.93 -1.21 -43.64
CA CYS A 10 -20.99 -1.95 -42.81
C CYS A 10 -19.78 -1.12 -42.39
N LEU A 11 -19.99 0.15 -42.09
CA LEU A 11 -18.92 1.02 -41.63
C LEU A 11 -19.41 1.87 -40.45
N ASN A 12 -19.54 1.26 -39.28
CA ASN A 12 -19.35 2.00 -38.04
C ASN A 12 -19.39 1.08 -36.80
N SER A 13 -18.65 0.00 -36.86
CA SER A 13 -18.17 -0.58 -35.62
C SER A 13 -16.84 0.07 -35.27
N GLN A 14 -16.89 1.36 -34.93
CA GLN A 14 -15.82 1.97 -34.15
C GLN A 14 -15.86 1.30 -32.78
N ILE A 15 -15.17 0.18 -32.71
CA ILE A 15 -14.66 -0.33 -31.44
C ILE A 15 -13.84 0.81 -30.88
N LYS A 16 -14.38 1.51 -29.89
CA LYS A 16 -13.61 2.40 -29.03
C LYS A 16 -12.66 1.51 -28.22
N LEU A 17 -11.52 1.20 -28.83
CA LEU A 17 -10.32 0.77 -28.14
C LEU A 17 -9.74 1.99 -27.42
N SER A 18 -10.40 2.43 -26.37
CA SER A 18 -9.87 3.35 -25.39
C SER A 18 -9.94 2.72 -24.00
N ASP A 19 -9.58 1.45 -23.91
CA ASP A 19 -9.08 0.90 -22.68
C ASP A 19 -7.60 1.32 -22.56
N LYS A 20 -7.38 2.60 -22.31
CA LYS A 20 -6.22 3.01 -21.53
C LYS A 20 -6.45 2.35 -20.17
N ASN A 21 -5.82 1.22 -19.99
CA ASN A 21 -5.65 0.59 -18.70
C ASN A 21 -4.81 1.54 -17.83
N GLU A 22 -5.44 2.60 -17.33
CA GLU A 22 -4.79 3.53 -16.40
C GLU A 22 -4.59 2.75 -15.11
N MET A 23 -3.34 2.40 -14.84
CA MET A 23 -2.97 1.80 -13.57
C MET A 23 -3.52 2.63 -12.42
N THR A 24 -4.19 1.99 -11.51
CA THR A 24 -4.68 2.66 -10.29
C THR A 24 -3.51 3.16 -9.45
N ASP A 25 -3.72 4.17 -8.62
CA ASP A 25 -2.68 4.69 -7.72
C ASP A 25 -2.09 3.59 -6.84
N LYS A 26 -2.90 2.63 -6.43
CA LYS A 26 -2.45 1.42 -5.71
C LYS A 26 -1.44 0.62 -6.53
N GLU A 27 -1.74 0.36 -7.79
CA GLU A 27 -0.89 -0.43 -8.68
C GLU A 27 0.43 0.29 -8.98
N LYS A 28 0.38 1.61 -9.18
CA LYS A 28 1.58 2.44 -9.36
C LYS A 28 2.51 2.37 -8.14
N ILE A 29 1.96 2.46 -6.93
CA ILE A 29 2.73 2.32 -5.70
C ILE A 29 3.34 0.92 -5.60
N LEU A 30 2.57 -0.13 -5.88
CA LEU A 30 3.08 -1.51 -5.86
C LEU A 30 4.22 -1.71 -6.87
N ASP A 31 4.09 -1.17 -8.07
CA ASP A 31 5.12 -1.25 -9.10
C ASP A 31 6.42 -0.58 -8.65
N GLN A 32 6.34 0.64 -8.12
CA GLN A 32 7.51 1.40 -7.65
C GLN A 32 8.12 0.85 -6.35
N THR A 33 7.36 0.08 -5.57
CA THR A 33 7.80 -0.48 -4.28
C THR A 33 8.13 -1.96 -4.33
N HIS A 34 8.38 -2.50 -5.52
CA HIS A 34 8.65 -3.94 -5.71
C HIS A 34 7.55 -4.81 -5.07
N ASN A 35 6.30 -4.52 -5.41
CA ASN A 35 5.11 -5.18 -4.87
C ASN A 35 4.98 -5.06 -3.33
N GLY A 36 5.37 -3.92 -2.77
CA GLY A 36 5.27 -3.61 -1.36
C GLY A 36 6.49 -3.97 -0.52
N LEU A 37 7.52 -4.63 -1.09
CA LEU A 37 8.73 -4.99 -0.34
C LEU A 37 9.45 -3.75 0.22
N THR A 38 9.62 -2.72 -0.61
CA THR A 38 10.32 -1.48 -0.22
C THR A 38 9.62 -0.78 0.95
N VAL A 39 8.28 -0.86 1.03
CA VAL A 39 7.52 -0.33 2.15
C VAL A 39 7.92 -1.04 3.45
N PHE A 40 7.97 -2.38 3.46
CA PHE A 40 8.38 -3.14 4.64
C PHE A 40 9.82 -2.86 5.04
N ILE A 41 10.73 -2.75 4.07
CA ILE A 41 12.14 -2.38 4.34
C ILE A 41 12.23 -1.00 4.98
N HIS A 42 11.44 -0.03 4.50
CA HIS A 42 11.45 1.34 5.02
C HIS A 42 11.05 1.40 6.51
N TYR A 43 9.99 0.68 6.90
CA TYR A 43 9.47 0.76 8.27
C TYR A 43 10.08 -0.26 9.24
N ILE A 44 10.50 -1.42 8.76
CA ILE A 44 11.04 -2.53 9.59
C ILE A 44 12.56 -2.60 9.51
N GLY A 45 13.12 -2.16 8.38
CA GLY A 45 14.52 -2.33 8.05
C GLY A 45 14.81 -3.62 7.29
N GLU A 46 16.06 -3.82 6.88
CA GLU A 46 16.49 -4.96 6.06
C GLU A 46 16.32 -6.32 6.75
N SER A 47 16.17 -6.33 8.07
CA SER A 47 15.92 -7.56 8.83
C SER A 47 14.66 -8.30 8.39
N CYS A 48 13.68 -7.61 7.82
CA CYS A 48 12.44 -8.22 7.31
C CYS A 48 12.67 -9.14 6.10
N GLN A 49 13.81 -9.04 5.42
CA GLN A 49 14.17 -9.92 4.31
C GLN A 49 14.69 -11.30 4.75
N ARG A 50 14.97 -11.47 6.05
CA ARG A 50 15.37 -12.77 6.60
C ARG A 50 14.16 -13.71 6.58
N LYS A 51 14.44 -15.01 6.51
CA LYS A 51 13.41 -16.05 6.51
C LYS A 51 12.44 -15.90 7.69
N ILE A 52 12.96 -15.59 8.87
CA ILE A 52 12.21 -15.29 10.09
C ILE A 52 12.91 -14.13 10.79
N PHE A 53 12.15 -13.17 11.30
CA PHE A 53 12.66 -12.02 12.04
C PHE A 53 11.77 -11.70 13.25
N LYS A 54 12.28 -10.87 14.17
CA LYS A 54 11.49 -10.40 15.30
C LYS A 54 10.55 -9.30 14.88
N ASN A 55 9.33 -9.32 15.41
CA ASN A 55 8.40 -8.20 15.26
C ASN A 55 8.95 -6.97 15.98
N PRO A 56 9.30 -5.87 15.27
CA PRO A 56 9.86 -4.68 15.93
C PRO A 56 8.85 -3.91 16.78
N TYR A 57 7.56 -4.24 16.62
CA TYR A 57 6.46 -3.55 17.30
C TYR A 57 5.90 -4.36 18.48
N ARG A 58 6.54 -5.48 18.81
CA ARG A 58 6.17 -6.33 19.93
C ARG A 58 7.44 -6.81 20.65
N ASP A 59 7.38 -6.96 21.97
CA ASP A 59 8.45 -7.58 22.75
C ASP A 59 8.40 -9.11 22.61
N ASP A 60 9.02 -9.60 21.55
CA ASP A 60 9.12 -11.02 21.26
C ASP A 60 10.47 -11.58 21.67
N ARG A 61 10.46 -12.63 22.50
CA ARG A 61 11.69 -13.37 22.83
C ARG A 61 12.25 -14.11 21.63
N ASN A 62 11.36 -14.71 20.82
CA ASN A 62 11.72 -15.51 19.66
C ASN A 62 11.24 -14.85 18.36
N PRO A 63 12.03 -14.90 17.27
CA PRO A 63 11.58 -14.46 15.96
C PRO A 63 10.37 -15.25 15.49
N SER A 64 9.30 -14.57 15.09
CA SER A 64 8.04 -15.20 14.64
C SER A 64 7.44 -14.56 13.40
N CYS A 65 7.98 -13.43 12.94
CA CYS A 65 7.54 -12.77 11.73
C CYS A 65 8.25 -13.29 10.48
N HIS A 66 7.53 -13.33 9.36
CA HIS A 66 8.13 -13.53 8.05
C HIS A 66 7.39 -12.74 6.98
N LEU A 67 8.11 -12.41 5.90
CA LEU A 67 7.56 -11.88 4.67
C LEU A 67 7.49 -12.98 3.61
N TYR A 68 6.37 -13.04 2.91
CA TYR A 68 6.20 -13.94 1.77
C TYR A 68 5.38 -13.29 0.66
N ARG A 69 5.47 -13.82 -0.56
CA ARG A 69 4.65 -13.36 -1.67
C ARG A 69 3.34 -14.12 -1.72
N HIS A 70 2.23 -13.39 -1.69
CA HIS A 70 0.89 -13.93 -1.91
C HIS A 70 0.22 -13.16 -3.04
N LYS A 71 -0.23 -13.86 -4.08
CA LYS A 71 -0.87 -13.26 -5.27
C LYS A 71 -0.07 -12.09 -5.87
N GLY A 72 1.27 -12.22 -5.90
CA GLY A 72 2.16 -11.21 -6.46
C GLY A 72 2.59 -10.09 -5.52
N VAL A 73 1.97 -9.90 -4.36
CA VAL A 73 2.27 -8.85 -3.38
C VAL A 73 3.00 -9.43 -2.18
N TYR A 74 3.85 -8.64 -1.55
CA TYR A 74 4.46 -9.04 -0.28
C TYR A 74 3.46 -8.86 0.87
N VAL A 75 3.43 -9.87 1.75
CA VAL A 75 2.56 -9.94 2.91
C VAL A 75 3.41 -10.27 4.13
N ILE A 76 3.18 -9.57 5.24
CA ILE A 76 3.76 -9.87 6.54
C ILE A 76 2.82 -10.77 7.34
N HIS A 77 3.39 -11.72 8.05
CA HIS A 77 2.66 -12.57 8.99
C HIS A 77 3.51 -12.85 10.23
N ASP A 78 2.90 -12.70 11.40
CA ASP A 78 3.50 -13.04 12.68
C ASP A 78 2.84 -14.33 13.23
N PHE A 79 3.57 -15.43 13.29
CA PHE A 79 3.07 -16.68 13.84
C PHE A 79 2.77 -16.62 15.33
N GLY A 80 3.38 -15.69 16.04
CA GLY A 80 3.10 -15.43 17.45
C GLY A 80 1.84 -14.60 17.70
N CYS A 81 1.28 -14.00 16.64
CA CYS A 81 0.10 -13.16 16.69
C CYS A 81 -0.68 -13.26 15.38
N SER A 82 -1.72 -14.09 15.36
CA SER A 82 -2.52 -14.35 14.16
C SER A 82 -3.17 -13.10 13.55
N ASP A 83 -3.40 -12.07 14.36
CA ASP A 83 -4.02 -10.84 13.90
C ASP A 83 -3.03 -9.89 13.23
N PHE A 84 -1.72 -10.16 13.36
CA PHE A 84 -0.68 -9.38 12.69
C PHE A 84 -0.36 -10.02 11.34
N HIS A 85 -1.25 -9.77 10.37
CA HIS A 85 -1.17 -10.30 9.03
C HIS A 85 -1.76 -9.34 8.01
N GLY A 86 -1.02 -9.03 6.96
CA GLY A 86 -1.53 -8.20 5.86
C GLY A 86 -0.47 -7.74 4.87
N ASP A 87 -0.94 -7.05 3.84
CA ASP A 87 -0.10 -6.41 2.83
C ASP A 87 0.52 -5.09 3.35
N CYS A 88 1.32 -4.44 2.52
CA CYS A 88 1.96 -3.18 2.90
C CYS A 88 0.97 -2.06 3.22
N PHE A 89 -0.20 -2.03 2.59
CA PHE A 89 -1.23 -1.03 2.86
C PHE A 89 -1.91 -1.27 4.20
N TRP A 90 -2.23 -2.53 4.51
CA TRP A 90 -2.72 -2.92 5.82
C TRP A 90 -1.71 -2.55 6.91
N PHE A 91 -0.43 -2.84 6.67
CA PHE A 91 0.65 -2.59 7.62
C PHE A 91 0.81 -1.09 7.93
N VAL A 92 0.83 -0.22 6.90
CA VAL A 92 0.92 1.24 7.10
C VAL A 92 -0.36 1.78 7.74
N GLY A 93 -1.53 1.26 7.39
CA GLY A 93 -2.79 1.58 8.05
C GLY A 93 -2.76 1.22 9.53
N TRP A 94 -2.27 0.03 9.87
CA TRP A 94 -2.11 -0.43 11.24
C TRP A 94 -1.14 0.46 12.05
N LEU A 95 0.00 0.85 11.46
CA LEU A 95 0.98 1.75 12.10
C LEU A 95 0.38 3.13 12.42
N ASN A 96 -0.48 3.64 11.56
CA ASN A 96 -1.06 4.98 11.67
C ASN A 96 -2.48 5.01 12.25
N ASN A 97 -2.99 3.88 12.76
CA ASN A 97 -4.37 3.74 13.25
C ASN A 97 -5.44 4.14 12.21
N LEU A 98 -5.18 3.87 10.94
CA LEU A 98 -6.08 4.16 9.84
C LEU A 98 -6.86 2.91 9.43
N ASN A 99 -8.14 3.09 9.14
CA ASN A 99 -8.95 2.01 8.61
C ASN A 99 -8.71 1.86 7.10
N VAL A 100 -8.21 0.69 6.69
CA VAL A 100 -7.87 0.38 5.30
C VAL A 100 -9.07 0.52 4.35
N ARG A 101 -10.30 0.27 4.83
CA ARG A 101 -11.50 0.35 3.97
C ARG A 101 -11.99 1.78 3.75
N THR A 102 -11.95 2.61 4.79
CA THR A 102 -12.52 3.97 4.76
C THR A 102 -11.49 5.06 4.53
N GLN A 103 -10.23 4.80 4.86
CA GLN A 103 -9.14 5.79 4.81
C GLN A 103 -7.99 5.35 3.89
N PHE A 104 -8.31 4.53 2.88
CA PHE A 104 -7.30 3.97 1.98
C PHE A 104 -6.49 5.06 1.25
N ARG A 105 -7.15 6.14 0.85
CA ARG A 105 -6.48 7.28 0.20
C ARG A 105 -5.39 7.88 1.07
N ASN A 106 -5.65 8.06 2.36
CA ASN A 106 -4.67 8.59 3.32
C ASN A 106 -3.46 7.66 3.45
N ILE A 107 -3.69 6.33 3.41
CA ILE A 107 -2.62 5.33 3.45
C ILE A 107 -1.72 5.46 2.21
N LEU A 108 -2.30 5.62 1.03
CA LEU A 108 -1.53 5.84 -0.21
C LEU A 108 -0.71 7.12 -0.12
N GLU A 109 -1.28 8.21 0.40
CA GLU A 109 -0.61 9.50 0.56
C GLU A 109 0.57 9.42 1.55
N ILE A 110 0.44 8.65 2.64
CA ILE A 110 1.53 8.40 3.58
C ILE A 110 2.67 7.65 2.91
N ILE A 111 2.37 6.56 2.20
CA ILE A 111 3.38 5.76 1.51
C ILE A 111 4.08 6.59 0.43
N ASP A 112 3.32 7.32 -0.37
CA ASP A 112 3.84 8.18 -1.44
C ASP A 112 4.80 9.25 -0.89
N LYS A 113 4.43 9.87 0.23
CA LYS A 113 5.22 10.87 0.91
C LYS A 113 6.47 10.29 1.57
N ASP A 114 6.32 9.21 2.35
CA ASP A 114 7.42 8.65 3.15
C ASP A 114 8.51 8.04 2.27
N LEU A 115 8.11 7.43 1.14
CA LEU A 115 9.03 6.86 0.16
C LEU A 115 9.39 7.83 -0.97
N ASN A 116 8.79 9.04 -0.99
CA ASN A 116 8.98 10.06 -1.99
C ASN A 116 8.77 9.56 -3.44
N LEU A 117 7.69 8.82 -3.66
CA LEU A 117 7.41 8.16 -4.94
C LEU A 117 6.88 9.14 -6.00
N GLY A 118 6.14 10.17 -5.59
CA GLY A 118 5.54 11.17 -6.48
C GLY A 118 4.38 10.65 -7.33
N VAL A 119 3.78 9.54 -6.95
CA VAL A 119 2.67 8.90 -7.66
C VAL A 119 1.41 9.74 -7.61
N LEU A 120 1.12 10.33 -6.45
CA LEU A 120 -0.11 11.07 -6.19
C LEU A 120 0.01 12.57 -6.51
N SER A 121 1.23 13.08 -6.65
CA SER A 121 1.48 14.50 -6.96
C SER A 121 0.97 14.93 -8.34
N ASN A 122 0.77 13.98 -9.24
CA ASN A 122 0.34 14.22 -10.61
C ASN A 122 -1.19 14.23 -10.80
N SER A 123 -1.98 13.93 -9.77
CA SER A 123 -3.41 13.71 -9.94
C SER A 123 -4.34 14.84 -9.48
N ASN A 124 -3.83 15.97 -8.92
CA ASN A 124 -4.63 17.22 -8.81
C ASN A 124 -3.84 18.37 -8.19
N GLY A 125 -3.76 19.48 -8.92
CA GLY A 125 -3.19 20.76 -8.47
C GLY A 125 -4.01 21.47 -7.38
N LYS A 126 -4.30 20.82 -6.27
CA LYS A 126 -4.77 21.45 -5.03
C LYS A 126 -4.14 20.76 -3.84
N ARG A 127 -2.95 21.23 -3.50
CA ARG A 127 -2.37 21.00 -2.19
C ARG A 127 -3.35 21.46 -1.12
N ARG A 128 -3.95 20.54 -0.39
CA ARG A 128 -4.42 20.83 0.96
C ARG A 128 -3.20 20.67 1.83
N GLU A 129 -2.70 21.78 2.32
CA GLU A 129 -1.67 21.82 3.35
C GLU A 129 -2.23 21.11 4.59
N ILE A 130 -1.82 19.88 4.82
CA ILE A 130 -2.03 19.23 6.10
C ILE A 130 -0.94 19.77 7.00
N VAL A 131 -1.32 20.67 7.90
CA VAL A 131 -0.45 21.18 8.94
C VAL A 131 -0.13 20.00 9.87
N HIS A 132 1.06 19.43 9.70
CA HIS A 132 1.61 18.52 10.69
C HIS A 132 2.07 19.33 11.89
N PRO A 133 1.68 18.96 13.13
CA PRO A 133 2.35 19.55 14.29
C PRO A 133 3.82 19.19 14.22
N THR A 134 4.66 20.20 14.18
CA THR A 134 6.11 20.11 14.23
C THR A 134 6.50 19.36 15.51
N VAL A 135 6.95 18.11 15.36
CA VAL A 135 7.58 17.39 16.45
C VAL A 135 9.02 17.90 16.55
N GLN A 136 9.24 18.83 17.43
CA GLN A 136 10.56 19.17 17.92
C GLN A 136 10.96 18.12 18.96
N ASN A 137 12.18 17.60 18.77
CA ASN A 137 12.98 16.79 19.70
C ASN A 137 12.66 15.29 19.81
N ALA A 138 13.53 14.56 19.10
CA ALA A 138 13.83 13.18 19.32
C ALA A 138 14.43 12.96 20.71
N SER A 139 13.69 12.33 21.60
CA SER A 139 14.15 11.48 22.70
C SER A 139 12.99 11.09 23.63
N GLU A 140 11.88 10.61 23.04
CA GLU A 140 10.88 9.93 23.83
C GLU A 140 10.42 8.67 23.11
N ALA A 141 10.39 7.60 23.88
CA ALA A 141 9.94 6.30 23.45
C ALA A 141 8.63 6.40 22.65
N LYS A 142 8.61 5.83 21.45
CA LYS A 142 7.41 5.74 20.63
C LYS A 142 6.31 5.10 21.48
N GLU A 143 5.41 5.93 21.96
CA GLU A 143 4.19 5.46 22.60
C GLU A 143 3.38 4.69 21.56
N MET A 144 3.15 3.44 21.85
CA MET A 144 2.48 2.53 20.95
C MET A 144 1.01 2.92 20.79
N PRO A 145 0.44 2.80 19.56
CA PRO A 145 -0.97 3.10 19.34
C PRO A 145 -1.87 2.32 20.30
N GLN A 146 -2.85 2.98 20.86
CA GLN A 146 -3.78 2.49 21.90
C GLN A 146 -4.60 1.24 21.54
N ASN A 147 -4.41 0.69 20.35
CA ASN A 147 -5.09 -0.52 19.88
C ASN A 147 -4.48 -1.84 20.42
N LYS A 148 -3.56 -1.73 21.38
CA LYS A 148 -2.90 -2.87 22.05
C LYS A 148 -3.66 -3.49 23.22
N ARG A 149 -4.92 -3.13 23.42
CA ARG A 149 -5.73 -3.72 24.51
C ARG A 149 -6.08 -5.20 24.33
N PHE A 150 -5.70 -5.82 23.21
CA PHE A 150 -6.07 -7.21 22.94
C PHE A 150 -4.95 -8.24 23.16
N TYR A 151 -3.77 -7.85 23.64
CA TYR A 151 -2.63 -8.77 23.75
C TYR A 151 -2.09 -8.92 25.18
N VAL A 152 -2.95 -8.77 26.21
CA VAL A 152 -2.61 -9.16 27.55
C VAL A 152 -3.38 -10.42 27.92
N LYS A 153 -2.74 -11.55 27.67
CA LYS A 153 -2.89 -12.76 28.48
C LYS A 153 -1.60 -13.53 28.49
#